data_bc07ade214e2cd04f89879e803e92df3
#
_entry.id   bc07ade214e2cd04f89879e803e92df3
#
_cell.length_a   1.000
_cell.length_b   1.000
_cell.length_c   1.000
_cell.angle_alpha   90.00
_cell.angle_beta   90.00
_cell.angle_gamma   90.00
#
_symmetry.space_group_name_H-M   'P 1'
#
loop_
_entity.id
_entity.type
_entity.pdbx_description
1 polymer ?
#
loop_
_entity_poly.entity_id
_entity_poly.type
_entity_poly.pdbx_seq_one_letter_code
_entity_poly.pdbx_strand_id
1 'polypeptide(L)'
;MALVRVSRSLGLLIASTLLSTLAWAQSQQKPPSVDAPAPSAQAKTVATAPATGPPEFVGAQVCKTCHEDIYNNWEKSPHWKTTLDTKGGPSHQGCEGCHGPGSAHVAGGGDKTKIFIFSEHSSKEINAQCLTCHAGGTQHMNAINSEHSKNNVSCTSCHSPHHPETKEFLLIQAQPALCYSCHLDKKAQFAMPFHHRVDEGLIQCSDCHNVHGTVGPKQVRSSSAQDAVCFTCHADKRGPFVYEHTPVKVDGCQTCHLPHGGPNAHMLKLSNVNLLCLQCHTTSFGSAPGAPSFHNQSTFFQACTLCHVEIHGSNFDATFFK
;
A
#
# COMPACT_ATOMS: atom_id res chain seq x y z
N MET A 1 -36.46 -39.09 50.97
CA MET A 1 -37.83 -39.25 50.48
C MET A 1 -38.11 -38.01 49.64
N ALA A 2 -38.41 -38.07 48.38
CA ALA A 2 -39.00 -39.05 47.48
C ALA A 2 -38.32 -38.99 46.10
N LEU A 3 -38.12 -40.18 45.53
CA LEU A 3 -37.79 -40.38 44.12
C LEU A 3 -39.07 -40.22 43.27
N VAL A 4 -38.95 -39.53 42.13
CA VAL A 4 -39.93 -39.72 41.04
C VAL A 4 -39.13 -40.09 39.77
N ARG A 5 -39.31 -41.34 39.39
CA ARG A 5 -39.01 -41.93 38.07
C ARG A 5 -40.17 -41.67 37.13
N VAL A 6 -39.97 -41.29 35.91
CA VAL A 6 -40.79 -41.56 34.72
C VAL A 6 -39.89 -41.52 33.51
N SER A 7 -39.55 -42.56 32.93
CA SER A 7 -40.14 -43.46 31.94
C SER A 7 -39.89 -43.02 30.50
N ARG A 8 -39.21 -43.91 29.80
CA ARG A 8 -38.87 -43.93 28.36
C ARG A 8 -40.14 -44.00 27.50
N SER A 9 -40.10 -43.27 26.38
CA SER A 9 -40.88 -43.71 25.21
C SER A 9 -40.01 -43.53 23.97
N LEU A 10 -39.67 -44.64 23.40
CA LEU A 10 -39.01 -44.90 22.15
C LEU A 10 -40.06 -44.72 21.04
N GLY A 11 -39.86 -43.75 20.17
CA GLY A 11 -40.68 -43.54 18.98
C GLY A 11 -39.78 -43.58 17.74
N LEU A 12 -39.68 -44.77 17.17
CA LEU A 12 -39.05 -45.03 15.87
C LEU A 12 -40.01 -44.59 14.77
N LEU A 13 -39.67 -43.58 14.00
CA LEU A 13 -40.32 -43.28 12.73
C LEU A 13 -39.27 -43.20 11.63
N ILE A 14 -39.25 -44.28 10.86
CA ILE A 14 -38.55 -44.39 9.56
C ILE A 14 -39.41 -43.60 8.56
N ALA A 15 -38.83 -42.57 7.97
CA ALA A 15 -39.41 -41.92 6.79
C ALA A 15 -38.29 -41.70 5.76
N SER A 16 -38.43 -42.46 4.75
CA SER A 16 -37.90 -42.52 3.40
C SER A 16 -37.13 -41.31 2.90
N THR A 17 -35.87 -41.60 2.55
CA THR A 17 -34.99 -40.80 1.70
C THR A 17 -35.55 -40.70 0.28
N LEU A 18 -35.95 -39.51 -0.15
CA LEU A 18 -36.04 -39.16 -1.56
C LEU A 18 -34.84 -38.26 -1.85
N LEU A 19 -33.81 -38.85 -2.47
CA LEU A 19 -32.73 -38.14 -3.12
C LEU A 19 -33.27 -37.34 -4.30
N SER A 20 -33.43 -36.04 -4.12
CA SER A 20 -33.56 -35.10 -5.24
C SER A 20 -32.19 -34.55 -5.57
N THR A 21 -31.52 -35.18 -6.50
CA THR A 21 -30.32 -34.63 -7.16
C THR A 21 -30.77 -33.49 -8.06
N LEU A 22 -30.75 -32.26 -7.55
CA LEU A 22 -30.76 -31.08 -8.42
C LEU A 22 -29.33 -30.92 -9.00
N ALA A 23 -29.21 -31.36 -10.24
CA ALA A 23 -28.10 -31.04 -11.09
C ALA A 23 -28.12 -29.50 -11.34
N TRP A 24 -27.20 -28.76 -10.72
CA TRP A 24 -26.92 -27.39 -11.12
C TRP A 24 -26.15 -27.45 -12.44
N ALA A 25 -26.90 -27.31 -13.53
CA ALA A 25 -26.34 -26.95 -14.82
C ALA A 25 -25.91 -25.47 -14.72
N GLN A 26 -24.60 -25.23 -14.47
CA GLN A 26 -24.01 -23.93 -14.72
C GLN A 26 -24.05 -23.69 -16.23
N SER A 27 -25.00 -22.88 -16.68
CA SER A 27 -24.95 -22.30 -18.02
C SER A 27 -23.76 -21.34 -18.06
N GLN A 28 -22.66 -21.79 -18.65
CA GLN A 28 -21.60 -20.91 -19.10
C GLN A 28 -22.13 -20.06 -20.25
N GLN A 29 -22.72 -18.91 -19.92
CA GLN A 29 -22.99 -17.88 -20.92
C GLN A 29 -21.64 -17.25 -21.28
N LYS A 30 -21.14 -17.65 -22.47
CA LYS A 30 -20.09 -16.93 -23.17
C LYS A 30 -20.53 -15.47 -23.32
N PRO A 31 -19.72 -14.47 -22.91
CA PRO A 31 -20.09 -13.08 -23.15
C PRO A 31 -20.25 -12.85 -24.66
N PRO A 32 -21.21 -12.02 -25.08
CA PRO A 32 -21.39 -11.72 -26.49
C PRO A 32 -20.12 -11.11 -27.04
N SER A 33 -19.61 -11.68 -28.13
CA SER A 33 -18.58 -11.09 -28.95
C SER A 33 -19.18 -9.79 -29.53
N VAL A 34 -18.69 -8.64 -29.06
CA VAL A 34 -18.97 -7.37 -29.72
C VAL A 34 -18.14 -7.38 -30.99
N ASP A 35 -18.79 -7.62 -32.12
CA ASP A 35 -18.19 -7.42 -33.43
C ASP A 35 -17.84 -5.92 -33.54
N ALA A 36 -16.56 -5.63 -33.46
CA ALA A 36 -16.06 -4.30 -33.78
C ALA A 36 -16.35 -4.03 -35.25
N PRO A 37 -16.96 -2.89 -35.61
CA PRO A 37 -17.14 -2.54 -37.00
C PRO A 37 -15.77 -2.47 -37.69
N ALA A 38 -15.65 -3.16 -38.82
CA ALA A 38 -14.46 -3.13 -39.63
C ALA A 38 -14.10 -1.67 -39.98
N PRO A 39 -12.84 -1.24 -39.83
CA PRO A 39 -12.47 0.10 -40.24
C PRO A 39 -12.61 0.20 -41.75
N SER A 40 -13.45 1.12 -42.20
CA SER A 40 -13.54 1.48 -43.62
C SER A 40 -12.18 2.01 -44.06
N ALA A 41 -11.50 1.24 -44.87
CA ALA A 41 -10.24 1.58 -45.48
C ALA A 41 -10.40 2.74 -46.47
N GLN A 42 -9.75 3.83 -46.16
CA GLN A 42 -9.10 4.70 -47.15
C GLN A 42 -8.01 5.54 -46.49
N ALA A 43 -7.00 4.85 -45.95
CA ALA A 43 -5.72 5.50 -45.69
C ALA A 43 -4.99 5.62 -47.03
N LYS A 44 -4.77 6.83 -47.48
CA LYS A 44 -3.82 7.11 -48.55
C LYS A 44 -2.46 6.60 -48.10
N THR A 45 -1.99 5.53 -48.73
CA THR A 45 -0.64 5.02 -48.59
C THR A 45 0.34 6.11 -49.06
N VAL A 46 0.88 6.84 -48.09
CA VAL A 46 2.16 7.52 -48.32
C VAL A 46 3.21 6.41 -48.22
N ALA A 47 3.66 5.93 -49.38
CA ALA A 47 4.79 5.01 -49.45
C ALA A 47 6.04 5.80 -49.04
N THR A 48 6.39 5.72 -47.75
CA THR A 48 7.69 6.17 -47.27
C THR A 48 8.69 5.04 -47.48
N ALA A 49 9.76 5.33 -48.20
CA ALA A 49 10.90 4.45 -48.36
C ALA A 49 11.42 3.98 -46.96
N PRO A 50 11.96 2.75 -46.87
CA PRO A 50 12.50 2.29 -45.59
C PRO A 50 13.61 3.26 -45.15
N ALA A 51 13.42 3.83 -43.97
CA ALA A 51 14.42 4.71 -43.32
C ALA A 51 15.66 3.90 -43.04
N THR A 52 16.75 4.14 -43.75
CA THR A 52 18.04 3.47 -43.63
C THR A 52 18.96 4.11 -42.57
N GLY A 53 18.45 5.14 -41.85
CA GLY A 53 19.15 5.88 -40.80
C GLY A 53 18.77 5.42 -39.37
N PRO A 54 19.49 5.93 -38.33
CA PRO A 54 19.05 5.74 -36.96
C PRO A 54 17.65 6.32 -36.74
N PRO A 55 16.88 5.76 -35.78
CA PRO A 55 15.53 6.27 -35.50
C PRO A 55 15.57 7.75 -35.07
N GLU A 56 14.63 8.56 -35.58
CA GLU A 56 14.53 9.99 -35.30
C GLU A 56 13.25 10.32 -34.51
N PHE A 57 13.27 11.42 -33.78
CA PHE A 57 12.10 11.94 -33.06
C PHE A 57 11.16 12.65 -34.03
N VAL A 58 9.87 12.28 -34.02
CA VAL A 58 8.84 12.79 -34.96
C VAL A 58 7.83 13.74 -34.31
N GLY A 59 7.83 13.78 -32.97
CA GLY A 59 6.92 14.62 -32.19
C GLY A 59 5.57 13.98 -31.87
N ALA A 60 5.00 14.33 -30.73
CA ALA A 60 3.76 13.75 -30.20
C ALA A 60 2.55 13.89 -31.13
N GLN A 61 2.50 14.92 -31.97
CA GLN A 61 1.38 15.11 -32.92
C GLN A 61 1.30 14.01 -33.99
N VAL A 62 2.42 13.43 -34.38
CA VAL A 62 2.44 12.30 -35.32
C VAL A 62 1.80 11.07 -34.65
N CYS A 63 2.05 10.86 -33.39
CA CYS A 63 1.49 9.75 -32.61
C CYS A 63 -0.04 9.83 -32.51
N LYS A 64 -0.58 11.05 -32.37
CA LYS A 64 -2.02 11.31 -32.29
C LYS A 64 -2.80 10.72 -33.45
N THR A 65 -2.23 10.68 -34.66
CA THR A 65 -2.94 10.20 -35.87
C THR A 65 -3.43 8.73 -35.75
N CYS A 66 -2.76 7.91 -34.93
CA CYS A 66 -3.14 6.52 -34.67
C CYS A 66 -3.53 6.26 -33.23
N HIS A 67 -3.03 7.07 -32.29
CA HIS A 67 -3.22 6.90 -30.84
C HIS A 67 -4.02 8.05 -30.23
N GLU A 68 -5.14 8.44 -30.84
CA GLU A 68 -5.91 9.65 -30.46
C GLU A 68 -6.41 9.58 -29.01
N ASP A 69 -6.99 8.45 -28.58
CA ASP A 69 -7.52 8.29 -27.22
C ASP A 69 -6.43 8.40 -26.16
N ILE A 70 -5.28 7.75 -26.38
CA ILE A 70 -4.13 7.82 -25.50
C ILE A 70 -3.59 9.24 -25.44
N TYR A 71 -3.48 9.90 -26.60
CA TYR A 71 -3.02 11.28 -26.68
C TYR A 71 -3.92 12.22 -25.90
N ASN A 72 -5.25 12.13 -26.10
CA ASN A 72 -6.23 13.00 -25.45
C ASN A 72 -6.27 12.82 -23.92
N ASN A 73 -5.99 11.63 -23.43
CA ASN A 73 -5.86 11.38 -21.99
C ASN A 73 -4.53 11.90 -21.44
N TRP A 74 -3.42 11.63 -22.14
CA TRP A 74 -2.10 12.13 -21.77
C TRP A 74 -2.04 13.66 -21.76
N GLU A 75 -2.71 14.35 -22.72
CA GLU A 75 -2.81 15.81 -22.78
C GLU A 75 -3.41 16.42 -21.51
N LYS A 76 -4.26 15.67 -20.79
CA LYS A 76 -4.88 16.09 -19.52
C LYS A 76 -3.99 15.75 -18.30
N SER A 77 -2.88 15.07 -18.50
CA SER A 77 -1.97 14.66 -17.43
C SER A 77 -0.88 15.72 -17.19
N PRO A 78 -0.23 15.70 -16.02
CA PRO A 78 0.92 16.56 -15.76
C PRO A 78 2.08 16.37 -16.75
N HIS A 79 2.19 15.19 -17.37
CA HIS A 79 3.23 14.88 -18.35
C HIS A 79 3.07 15.64 -19.67
N TRP A 80 1.89 16.20 -19.97
CA TRP A 80 1.70 17.11 -21.11
C TRP A 80 2.72 18.26 -21.13
N LYS A 81 3.13 18.74 -19.96
CA LYS A 81 4.09 19.84 -19.82
C LYS A 81 5.44 19.53 -20.45
N THR A 82 5.80 18.24 -20.58
CA THR A 82 7.04 17.82 -21.24
C THR A 82 7.09 18.22 -22.71
N THR A 83 5.94 18.40 -23.37
CA THR A 83 5.86 18.90 -24.76
C THR A 83 6.43 20.28 -24.92
N LEU A 84 6.34 21.10 -23.86
CA LEU A 84 6.77 22.49 -23.84
C LEU A 84 8.19 22.67 -23.28
N ASP A 85 8.73 21.63 -22.61
CA ASP A 85 10.06 21.67 -22.01
C ASP A 85 11.12 21.29 -23.04
N THR A 86 11.88 22.29 -23.50
CA THR A 86 12.96 22.08 -24.47
C THR A 86 14.31 21.79 -23.83
N LYS A 87 14.45 21.88 -22.50
CA LYS A 87 15.74 21.75 -21.80
C LYS A 87 16.38 20.39 -21.95
N GLY A 88 15.57 19.31 -21.96
CA GLY A 88 16.06 17.95 -22.13
C GLY A 88 16.23 17.51 -23.58
N GLY A 89 15.82 18.36 -24.54
CA GLY A 89 15.79 18.01 -25.97
C GLY A 89 14.66 17.00 -26.32
N PRO A 90 14.58 16.57 -27.59
CA PRO A 90 13.51 15.71 -28.08
C PRO A 90 13.34 14.40 -27.31
N SER A 91 14.43 13.85 -26.74
CA SER A 91 14.41 12.62 -25.94
C SER A 91 13.71 12.76 -24.58
N HIS A 92 13.29 13.96 -24.19
CA HIS A 92 12.54 14.22 -22.96
C HIS A 92 11.16 14.80 -23.24
N GLN A 93 10.74 14.83 -24.53
CA GLN A 93 9.53 15.49 -24.92
C GLN A 93 8.42 14.51 -25.32
N GLY A 94 7.20 14.80 -24.88
CA GLY A 94 5.99 14.13 -25.32
C GLY A 94 6.01 12.63 -25.14
N CYS A 95 5.40 11.93 -26.08
CA CYS A 95 5.32 10.46 -26.08
C CYS A 95 6.71 9.82 -26.17
N GLU A 96 7.57 10.41 -26.99
CA GLU A 96 8.89 9.87 -27.28
C GLU A 96 9.87 10.03 -26.11
N GLY A 97 9.59 10.90 -25.15
CA GLY A 97 10.34 11.00 -23.90
C GLY A 97 10.28 9.72 -23.05
N CYS A 98 9.22 8.93 -23.25
CA CYS A 98 9.03 7.65 -22.57
C CYS A 98 9.23 6.46 -23.52
N HIS A 99 8.78 6.56 -24.76
CA HIS A 99 8.75 5.46 -25.73
C HIS A 99 9.95 5.42 -26.68
N GLY A 100 10.82 6.44 -26.64
CA GLY A 100 11.94 6.57 -27.57
C GLY A 100 11.52 7.10 -28.95
N PRO A 101 12.48 7.26 -29.89
CA PRO A 101 12.24 7.85 -31.21
C PRO A 101 11.27 7.03 -32.05
N GLY A 102 10.22 7.68 -32.56
CA GLY A 102 9.07 7.05 -33.20
C GLY A 102 9.18 6.84 -34.70
N SER A 103 10.19 7.39 -35.39
CA SER A 103 10.22 7.39 -36.85
C SER A 103 10.17 5.98 -37.47
N ALA A 104 10.91 5.04 -36.93
CA ALA A 104 10.95 3.66 -37.41
C ALA A 104 9.62 2.90 -37.18
N HIS A 105 8.97 3.17 -36.03
CA HIS A 105 7.63 2.65 -35.71
C HIS A 105 6.59 3.15 -36.70
N VAL A 106 6.59 4.45 -36.98
CA VAL A 106 5.66 5.09 -37.94
C VAL A 106 5.90 4.59 -39.33
N ALA A 107 7.15 4.58 -39.81
CA ALA A 107 7.51 4.09 -41.14
C ALA A 107 7.18 2.59 -41.34
N GLY A 108 7.25 1.80 -40.27
CA GLY A 108 6.85 0.40 -40.24
C GLY A 108 5.34 0.17 -40.12
N GLY A 109 4.50 1.21 -40.22
CA GLY A 109 3.05 1.08 -40.12
C GLY A 109 2.57 0.64 -38.72
N GLY A 110 3.29 1.02 -37.66
CA GLY A 110 2.98 0.65 -36.29
C GLY A 110 3.74 -0.58 -35.76
N ASP A 111 4.91 -0.87 -36.33
CA ASP A 111 5.76 -1.98 -35.89
C ASP A 111 6.22 -1.77 -34.42
N LYS A 112 5.66 -2.58 -33.53
CA LYS A 112 5.90 -2.51 -32.08
C LYS A 112 7.34 -2.80 -31.70
N THR A 113 8.08 -3.56 -32.52
CA THR A 113 9.48 -3.89 -32.24
C THR A 113 10.43 -2.70 -32.44
N LYS A 114 9.94 -1.60 -32.98
CA LYS A 114 10.70 -0.37 -33.29
C LYS A 114 10.48 0.75 -32.29
N ILE A 115 9.79 0.49 -31.19
CA ILE A 115 9.52 1.48 -30.15
C ILE A 115 9.50 0.79 -28.79
N PHE A 116 9.79 1.53 -27.69
CA PHE A 116 9.78 0.95 -26.35
C PHE A 116 8.35 0.66 -25.89
N ILE A 117 8.00 -0.63 -25.72
CA ILE A 117 6.71 -1.08 -25.23
C ILE A 117 6.86 -1.54 -23.78
N PHE A 118 6.30 -0.79 -22.82
CA PHE A 118 6.48 -1.04 -21.39
C PHE A 118 6.09 -2.45 -20.94
N SER A 119 5.02 -3.03 -21.52
CA SER A 119 4.58 -4.39 -21.18
C SER A 119 5.55 -5.51 -21.63
N GLU A 120 6.50 -5.21 -22.49
CA GLU A 120 7.47 -6.17 -23.04
C GLU A 120 8.85 -6.07 -22.37
N HIS A 121 8.99 -5.14 -21.41
CA HIS A 121 10.25 -4.89 -20.71
C HIS A 121 10.19 -5.29 -19.24
N SER A 122 11.36 -5.59 -18.68
CA SER A 122 11.50 -5.89 -17.27
C SER A 122 11.22 -4.66 -16.39
N SER A 123 10.79 -4.88 -15.13
CA SER A 123 10.58 -3.80 -14.17
C SER A 123 11.79 -2.89 -14.00
N LYS A 124 13.00 -3.43 -14.12
CA LYS A 124 14.25 -2.67 -14.05
C LYS A 124 14.38 -1.69 -15.22
N GLU A 125 14.08 -2.13 -16.44
CA GLU A 125 14.12 -1.29 -17.65
C GLU A 125 13.04 -0.24 -17.61
N ILE A 126 11.81 -0.60 -17.20
CA ILE A 126 10.69 0.33 -17.00
C ILE A 126 11.08 1.42 -16.00
N ASN A 127 11.64 1.01 -14.86
CA ASN A 127 12.05 1.97 -13.81
C ASN A 127 13.18 2.88 -14.31
N ALA A 128 14.14 2.34 -15.05
CA ALA A 128 15.21 3.14 -15.62
C ALA A 128 14.66 4.23 -16.56
N GLN A 129 13.67 3.89 -17.38
CA GLN A 129 13.03 4.85 -18.29
C GLN A 129 12.36 6.02 -17.54
N CYS A 130 11.61 5.74 -16.48
CA CYS A 130 10.98 6.79 -15.67
C CYS A 130 12.04 7.65 -14.92
N LEU A 131 13.10 7.01 -14.44
CA LEU A 131 14.15 7.67 -13.65
C LEU A 131 15.07 8.58 -14.50
N THR A 132 15.00 8.55 -15.82
CA THR A 132 15.67 9.55 -16.65
C THR A 132 15.26 10.97 -16.27
N CYS A 133 14.01 11.17 -15.83
CA CYS A 133 13.48 12.45 -15.38
C CYS A 133 13.24 12.50 -13.87
N HIS A 134 12.83 11.39 -13.26
CA HIS A 134 12.37 11.33 -11.87
C HIS A 134 13.47 11.00 -10.83
N ALA A 135 14.72 10.82 -11.23
CA ALA A 135 15.81 10.49 -10.30
C ALA A 135 16.14 11.60 -9.28
N GLY A 136 15.90 12.86 -9.63
CA GLY A 136 16.33 14.03 -8.82
C GLY A 136 15.39 14.41 -7.67
N GLY A 137 14.25 13.77 -7.51
CA GLY A 137 13.27 14.11 -6.47
C GLY A 137 13.56 13.42 -5.13
N THR A 138 13.44 14.15 -4.02
CA THR A 138 13.62 13.59 -2.66
C THR A 138 12.70 12.39 -2.39
N GLN A 139 11.52 12.36 -3.01
CA GLN A 139 10.57 11.27 -2.89
C GLN A 139 11.03 9.99 -3.59
N HIS A 140 11.85 10.07 -4.61
CA HIS A 140 12.30 8.97 -5.46
C HIS A 140 13.78 8.58 -5.27
N MET A 141 14.51 9.31 -4.40
CA MET A 141 15.96 9.16 -4.27
C MET A 141 16.41 7.72 -3.88
N ASN A 142 15.52 6.95 -3.25
CA ASN A 142 15.76 5.55 -2.91
C ASN A 142 14.98 4.55 -3.78
N ALA A 143 14.36 5.00 -4.87
CA ALA A 143 13.45 4.16 -5.67
C ALA A 143 14.13 2.88 -6.17
N ILE A 144 15.37 2.96 -6.65
CA ILE A 144 16.15 1.81 -7.13
C ILE A 144 16.43 0.79 -6.01
N ASN A 145 16.63 1.29 -4.77
CA ASN A 145 16.94 0.47 -3.61
C ASN A 145 15.71 0.11 -2.76
N SER A 146 14.52 0.53 -3.20
CA SER A 146 13.27 0.21 -2.50
C SER A 146 12.98 -1.29 -2.52
N GLU A 147 12.25 -1.76 -1.52
CA GLU A 147 11.81 -3.17 -1.50
C GLU A 147 10.90 -3.50 -2.70
N HIS A 148 10.12 -2.53 -3.19
CA HIS A 148 9.32 -2.72 -4.40
C HIS A 148 10.22 -2.98 -5.61
N SER A 149 11.24 -2.15 -5.83
CA SER A 149 12.18 -2.33 -6.95
C SER A 149 12.94 -3.65 -6.87
N LYS A 150 13.42 -4.03 -5.68
CA LYS A 150 14.10 -5.32 -5.43
C LYS A 150 13.20 -6.53 -5.70
N ASN A 151 11.89 -6.37 -5.53
CA ASN A 151 10.89 -7.40 -5.80
C ASN A 151 10.22 -7.26 -7.17
N ASN A 152 10.89 -6.62 -8.12
CA ASN A 152 10.45 -6.48 -9.51
C ASN A 152 9.11 -5.73 -9.68
N VAL A 153 8.78 -4.81 -8.78
CA VAL A 153 7.64 -3.91 -8.96
C VAL A 153 8.10 -2.69 -9.75
N SER A 154 7.44 -2.43 -10.87
CA SER A 154 7.75 -1.28 -11.72
C SER A 154 6.94 -0.05 -11.34
N CYS A 155 7.37 1.13 -11.81
CA CYS A 155 6.60 2.36 -11.67
C CYS A 155 5.18 2.20 -12.23
N THR A 156 5.04 1.51 -13.38
CA THR A 156 3.76 1.28 -14.05
C THR A 156 2.86 0.27 -13.34
N SER A 157 3.35 -0.45 -12.33
CA SER A 157 2.50 -1.27 -11.47
C SER A 157 1.55 -0.44 -10.59
N CYS A 158 1.89 0.83 -10.36
CA CYS A 158 1.11 1.75 -9.54
C CYS A 158 0.65 3.00 -10.30
N HIS A 159 1.38 3.42 -11.34
CA HIS A 159 1.14 4.67 -12.06
C HIS A 159 0.77 4.41 -13.52
N SER A 160 -0.18 5.20 -14.05
CA SER A 160 -0.50 5.23 -15.48
C SER A 160 -0.46 6.67 -15.99
N PRO A 161 0.51 7.03 -16.85
CA PRO A 161 0.50 8.33 -17.52
C PRO A 161 -0.66 8.52 -18.49
N HIS A 162 -1.25 7.42 -18.98
CA HIS A 162 -2.30 7.44 -20.01
C HIS A 162 -3.71 7.37 -19.41
N HIS A 163 -3.94 6.45 -18.43
CA HIS A 163 -5.27 6.15 -17.91
C HIS A 163 -5.25 5.99 -16.38
N PRO A 164 -4.90 7.05 -15.63
CA PRO A 164 -4.95 6.97 -14.18
C PRO A 164 -6.40 7.00 -13.70
N GLU A 165 -6.72 6.23 -12.65
CA GLU A 165 -7.97 6.37 -11.92
C GLU A 165 -7.97 7.66 -11.11
N THR A 166 -6.84 7.96 -10.47
CA THR A 166 -6.66 9.23 -9.75
C THR A 166 -5.71 10.14 -10.50
N LYS A 167 -6.13 11.38 -10.75
CA LYS A 167 -5.27 12.38 -11.41
C LYS A 167 -4.10 12.79 -10.55
N GLU A 168 -4.30 12.85 -9.24
CA GLU A 168 -3.23 13.08 -8.30
C GLU A 168 -2.31 11.85 -8.29
N PHE A 169 -1.02 12.08 -8.48
CA PHE A 169 0.01 11.05 -8.60
C PHE A 169 -0.19 10.03 -9.72
N LEU A 170 -1.19 10.17 -10.59
CA LEU A 170 -1.46 9.28 -11.73
C LEU A 170 -1.60 7.79 -11.32
N LEU A 171 -2.23 7.49 -10.21
CA LEU A 171 -2.39 6.12 -9.74
C LEU A 171 -3.41 5.36 -10.58
N ILE A 172 -3.13 4.09 -10.87
CA ILE A 172 -4.05 3.18 -11.57
C ILE A 172 -5.26 2.79 -10.72
N GLN A 173 -5.19 2.99 -9.41
CA GLN A 173 -6.26 2.77 -8.46
C GLN A 173 -6.03 3.62 -7.21
N ALA A 174 -7.10 4.06 -6.56
CA ALA A 174 -7.01 4.82 -5.32
C ALA A 174 -6.47 3.97 -4.15
N GLN A 175 -5.83 4.62 -3.18
CA GLN A 175 -5.48 3.98 -1.91
C GLN A 175 -6.75 3.83 -1.03
N PRO A 176 -6.86 2.77 -0.21
CA PRO A 176 -5.88 1.70 0.00
C PRO A 176 -6.00 0.53 -0.98
N ALA A 177 -7.00 0.53 -1.86
CA ALA A 177 -7.31 -0.58 -2.76
C ALA A 177 -6.11 -0.96 -3.65
N LEU A 178 -5.36 0.03 -4.15
CA LEU A 178 -4.13 -0.18 -4.91
C LEU A 178 -3.13 -1.05 -4.13
N CYS A 179 -2.89 -0.72 -2.87
CA CYS A 179 -1.92 -1.42 -2.03
C CYS A 179 -2.39 -2.83 -1.68
N TYR A 180 -3.69 -2.98 -1.41
CA TYR A 180 -4.31 -4.25 -1.05
C TYR A 180 -4.30 -5.29 -2.17
N SER A 181 -4.10 -4.90 -3.42
CA SER A 181 -3.96 -5.85 -4.53
C SER A 181 -2.81 -6.84 -4.31
N CYS A 182 -1.78 -6.43 -3.55
CA CYS A 182 -0.62 -7.25 -3.19
C CYS A 182 -0.48 -7.47 -1.68
N HIS A 183 -0.85 -6.48 -0.85
CA HIS A 183 -0.70 -6.50 0.60
C HIS A 183 -1.99 -6.95 1.32
N LEU A 184 -2.48 -8.16 0.98
CA LEU A 184 -3.72 -8.73 1.53
C LEU A 184 -3.68 -8.91 3.05
N ASP A 185 -2.51 -9.20 3.61
CA ASP A 185 -2.30 -9.32 5.05
C ASP A 185 -2.56 -7.99 5.77
N LYS A 186 -2.25 -6.86 5.14
CA LYS A 186 -2.53 -5.53 5.70
C LYS A 186 -4.01 -5.19 5.61
N LYS A 187 -4.69 -5.57 4.53
CA LYS A 187 -6.14 -5.46 4.45
C LYS A 187 -6.82 -6.17 5.62
N ALA A 188 -6.38 -7.39 5.94
CA ALA A 188 -6.92 -8.13 7.08
C ALA A 188 -6.64 -7.44 8.43
N GLN A 189 -5.46 -6.79 8.58
CA GLN A 189 -5.13 -6.04 9.80
C GLN A 189 -6.00 -4.78 9.96
N PHE A 190 -6.22 -4.01 8.88
CA PHE A 190 -7.09 -2.83 8.92
C PHE A 190 -8.57 -3.17 9.11
N ALA A 191 -9.00 -4.40 8.83
CA ALA A 191 -10.33 -4.89 9.13
C ALA A 191 -10.54 -5.31 10.60
N MET A 192 -9.50 -5.23 11.45
CA MET A 192 -9.59 -5.57 12.88
C MET A 192 -10.40 -4.49 13.64
N PRO A 193 -10.98 -4.83 14.82
CA PRO A 193 -11.83 -3.89 15.58
C PRO A 193 -11.15 -2.57 15.97
N PHE A 194 -9.85 -2.60 16.22
CA PHE A 194 -9.06 -1.42 16.58
C PHE A 194 -7.97 -1.21 15.54
N HIS A 195 -8.11 -0.18 14.72
CA HIS A 195 -7.20 0.09 13.60
C HIS A 195 -7.11 1.59 13.32
N HIS A 196 -6.06 2.00 12.60
CA HIS A 196 -6.04 3.33 12.00
C HIS A 196 -7.06 3.39 10.84
N ARG A 197 -7.72 4.54 10.69
CA ARG A 197 -8.85 4.77 9.78
C ARG A 197 -8.43 4.87 8.30
N VAL A 198 -7.77 3.82 7.81
CA VAL A 198 -7.31 3.73 6.41
C VAL A 198 -8.46 3.35 5.48
N ASP A 199 -9.26 2.37 5.86
CA ASP A 199 -10.40 1.92 5.06
C ASP A 199 -11.52 2.97 4.99
N GLU A 200 -11.60 3.85 5.99
CA GLU A 200 -12.51 4.99 6.01
C GLU A 200 -11.97 6.23 5.28
N GLY A 201 -10.77 6.14 4.72
CA GLY A 201 -10.17 7.20 3.90
C GLY A 201 -9.62 8.41 4.66
N LEU A 202 -9.49 8.33 6.00
CA LEU A 202 -8.93 9.42 6.81
C LEU A 202 -7.40 9.42 6.80
N ILE A 203 -6.79 8.26 6.57
CA ILE A 203 -5.34 8.05 6.52
C ILE A 203 -5.04 7.21 5.28
N GLN A 204 -3.95 7.52 4.61
CA GLN A 204 -3.47 6.74 3.47
C GLN A 204 -2.22 5.94 3.86
N CYS A 205 -1.97 4.83 3.16
CA CYS A 205 -0.75 4.04 3.36
C CYS A 205 0.50 4.91 3.19
N SER A 206 0.46 5.83 2.22
CA SER A 206 1.54 6.76 1.92
C SER A 206 1.77 7.84 2.98
N ASP A 207 0.88 8.05 3.94
CA ASP A 207 1.12 8.99 5.04
C ASP A 207 2.20 8.46 5.98
N CYS A 208 2.26 7.13 6.13
CA CYS A 208 3.25 6.46 6.98
C CYS A 208 4.42 5.87 6.18
N HIS A 209 4.19 5.43 4.94
CA HIS A 209 5.20 4.76 4.11
C HIS A 209 5.62 5.63 2.92
N ASN A 210 6.91 5.66 2.61
CA ASN A 210 7.37 6.10 1.30
C ASN A 210 7.56 4.87 0.40
N VAL A 211 6.59 4.64 -0.46
CA VAL A 211 6.55 3.47 -1.36
C VAL A 211 7.71 3.44 -2.36
N HIS A 212 8.35 4.60 -2.59
CA HIS A 212 9.54 4.73 -3.43
C HIS A 212 10.85 4.45 -2.67
N GLY A 213 10.76 4.04 -1.40
CA GLY A 213 11.91 3.64 -0.60
C GLY A 213 12.38 4.69 0.40
N THR A 214 12.86 4.20 1.52
CA THR A 214 13.52 4.96 2.58
C THR A 214 14.80 4.22 3.00
N VAL A 215 15.61 4.88 3.80
CA VAL A 215 16.78 4.24 4.43
C VAL A 215 16.39 3.36 5.63
N GLY A 216 15.19 3.56 6.17
CA GLY A 216 14.67 2.82 7.31
C GLY A 216 13.95 1.51 6.90
N PRO A 217 13.69 0.64 7.88
CA PRO A 217 12.99 -0.62 7.64
C PRO A 217 11.53 -0.37 7.24
N LYS A 218 10.96 -1.33 6.48
CA LYS A 218 9.54 -1.30 6.08
C LYS A 218 9.13 -0.06 5.29
N GLN A 219 10.09 0.68 4.77
CA GLN A 219 9.86 1.92 4.01
C GLN A 219 9.01 2.97 4.77
N VAL A 220 9.09 2.98 6.10
CA VAL A 220 8.42 3.97 6.93
C VAL A 220 9.06 5.35 6.73
N ARG A 221 8.23 6.39 6.60
CA ARG A 221 8.66 7.79 6.54
C ARG A 221 9.20 8.20 7.91
N SER A 222 10.46 7.93 8.17
CA SER A 222 11.11 8.40 9.38
C SER A 222 12.28 9.29 9.01
N SER A 223 12.52 10.31 9.82
CA SER A 223 13.79 11.04 9.87
C SER A 223 14.76 10.26 10.77
N SER A 224 15.61 10.94 11.50
CA SER A 224 16.59 10.30 12.40
C SER A 224 15.98 9.56 13.60
N ALA A 225 14.71 9.81 13.93
CA ALA A 225 14.00 9.13 15.01
C ALA A 225 13.02 8.10 14.43
N GLN A 226 13.04 6.89 14.98
CA GLN A 226 12.32 5.73 14.46
C GLN A 226 10.80 5.94 14.34
N ASP A 227 10.22 6.72 15.26
CA ASP A 227 8.79 7.00 15.36
C ASP A 227 8.39 8.41 14.90
N ALA A 228 9.28 9.12 14.18
CA ALA A 228 9.00 10.49 13.72
C ALA A 228 7.69 10.58 12.93
N VAL A 229 7.33 9.55 12.18
CA VAL A 229 6.06 9.49 11.43
C VAL A 229 4.84 9.44 12.34
N CYS A 230 4.92 8.74 13.48
CA CYS A 230 3.82 8.65 14.45
C CYS A 230 3.52 10.00 15.08
N PHE A 231 4.57 10.76 15.36
CA PHE A 231 4.46 12.07 16.01
C PHE A 231 3.89 13.18 15.12
N THR A 232 3.69 12.94 13.83
CA THR A 232 2.95 13.87 12.98
C THR A 232 1.50 14.05 13.42
N CYS A 233 0.89 12.99 13.96
CA CYS A 233 -0.47 13.01 14.50
C CYS A 233 -0.51 12.88 16.02
N HIS A 234 0.39 12.08 16.61
CA HIS A 234 0.49 11.82 18.05
C HIS A 234 1.54 12.72 18.71
N ALA A 235 1.45 14.05 18.49
CA ALA A 235 2.42 15.02 18.97
C ALA A 235 2.53 15.05 20.49
N ASP A 236 1.46 14.74 21.21
CA ASP A 236 1.39 14.67 22.67
C ASP A 236 2.24 13.53 23.27
N LYS A 237 2.62 12.53 22.46
CA LYS A 237 3.49 11.41 22.87
C LYS A 237 4.95 11.62 22.54
N ARG A 238 5.29 12.73 21.88
CA ARG A 238 6.65 13.00 21.39
C ARG A 238 7.64 13.39 22.51
N GLY A 239 7.17 14.10 23.51
CA GLY A 239 8.05 14.74 24.48
C GLY A 239 8.74 16.01 23.92
N PRO A 240 9.87 16.45 24.48
CA PRO A 240 10.62 15.78 25.55
C PRO A 240 9.85 15.77 26.87
N PHE A 241 9.98 14.67 27.62
CA PHE A 241 9.45 14.58 28.98
C PHE A 241 10.59 14.66 29.99
N VAL A 242 10.29 15.12 31.21
CA VAL A 242 11.27 15.12 32.31
C VAL A 242 11.62 13.68 32.69
N TYR A 243 10.62 12.82 32.70
CA TYR A 243 10.75 11.39 32.94
C TYR A 243 10.31 10.65 31.68
N GLU A 244 11.26 10.08 30.93
CA GLU A 244 10.99 9.37 29.71
C GLU A 244 10.89 7.88 29.95
N HIS A 245 9.90 7.22 29.36
CA HIS A 245 9.82 5.77 29.35
C HIS A 245 10.75 5.22 28.26
N THR A 246 11.83 4.57 28.67
CA THR A 246 12.91 4.13 27.77
C THR A 246 12.44 3.36 26.53
N PRO A 247 11.53 2.35 26.64
CA PRO A 247 11.04 1.62 25.46
C PRO A 247 10.37 2.51 24.43
N VAL A 248 9.65 3.55 24.85
CA VAL A 248 9.02 4.50 23.90
C VAL A 248 10.06 5.25 23.12
N LYS A 249 11.17 5.61 23.74
CA LYS A 249 12.23 6.41 23.14
C LYS A 249 13.21 5.59 22.31
N VAL A 250 13.55 4.38 22.75
CA VAL A 250 14.62 3.55 22.17
C VAL A 250 14.05 2.50 21.22
N ASP A 251 13.01 1.77 21.65
CA ASP A 251 12.46 0.64 20.92
C ASP A 251 11.27 1.03 20.02
N GLY A 252 10.64 2.15 20.34
CA GLY A 252 9.57 2.77 19.56
C GLY A 252 8.15 2.26 19.88
N CYS A 253 7.16 2.94 19.29
CA CYS A 253 5.74 2.70 19.51
C CYS A 253 5.33 1.26 19.21
N GLN A 254 5.94 0.65 18.20
CA GLN A 254 5.64 -0.71 17.77
C GLN A 254 6.07 -1.78 18.78
N THR A 255 6.78 -1.44 19.84
CA THR A 255 7.06 -2.36 20.96
C THR A 255 5.77 -2.82 21.62
N CYS A 256 4.80 -1.90 21.76
CA CYS A 256 3.52 -2.17 22.42
C CYS A 256 2.32 -2.17 21.46
N HIS A 257 2.37 -1.42 20.34
CA HIS A 257 1.24 -1.21 19.46
C HIS A 257 1.38 -1.90 18.10
N LEU A 258 0.24 -2.23 17.48
CA LEU A 258 0.09 -2.77 16.14
C LEU A 258 -0.46 -1.68 15.22
N PRO A 259 0.36 -0.93 14.46
CA PRO A 259 -0.06 0.29 13.79
C PRO A 259 -1.08 0.09 12.67
N HIS A 260 -1.20 -1.09 12.11
CA HIS A 260 -2.22 -1.38 11.09
C HIS A 260 -3.56 -1.74 11.71
N GLY A 261 -3.55 -2.40 12.84
CA GLY A 261 -4.74 -2.81 13.57
C GLY A 261 -4.57 -4.11 14.32
N GLY A 262 -5.47 -4.35 15.27
CA GLY A 262 -5.47 -5.52 16.11
C GLY A 262 -6.79 -5.73 16.85
N PRO A 263 -6.94 -6.89 17.53
CA PRO A 263 -8.16 -7.21 18.26
C PRO A 263 -8.29 -6.45 19.59
N ASN A 264 -7.20 -5.83 20.06
CA ASN A 264 -7.14 -5.24 21.40
C ASN A 264 -7.29 -3.72 21.33
N ALA A 265 -7.96 -3.15 22.34
CA ALA A 265 -8.11 -1.69 22.48
C ALA A 265 -6.73 -0.99 22.41
N HIS A 266 -6.74 0.23 21.87
CA HIS A 266 -5.52 1.00 21.60
C HIS A 266 -4.51 0.29 20.69
N MET A 267 -4.97 -0.73 19.93
CA MET A 267 -4.11 -1.55 19.06
C MET A 267 -2.93 -2.20 19.82
N LEU A 268 -3.13 -2.59 21.08
CA LEU A 268 -2.10 -3.24 21.86
C LEU A 268 -1.82 -4.66 21.36
N LYS A 269 -0.55 -5.08 21.41
CA LYS A 269 -0.13 -6.44 21.03
C LYS A 269 -0.77 -7.52 21.90
N LEU A 270 -0.98 -7.23 23.16
CA LEU A 270 -1.59 -8.15 24.13
C LEU A 270 -2.85 -7.53 24.74
N SER A 271 -3.88 -8.36 24.94
CA SER A 271 -5.13 -7.93 25.59
C SER A 271 -4.95 -7.64 27.08
N ASN A 272 -4.04 -8.37 27.71
CA ASN A 272 -3.71 -8.15 29.12
C ASN A 272 -2.51 -7.20 29.22
N VAL A 273 -2.77 -5.97 29.67
CA VAL A 273 -1.75 -4.92 29.82
C VAL A 273 -0.65 -5.35 30.77
N ASN A 274 -0.96 -6.08 31.86
CA ASN A 274 0.06 -6.54 32.79
C ASN A 274 1.08 -7.44 32.09
N LEU A 275 0.62 -8.37 31.23
CA LEU A 275 1.52 -9.25 30.49
C LEU A 275 2.38 -8.47 29.50
N LEU A 276 1.86 -7.38 28.94
CA LEU A 276 2.64 -6.51 28.07
C LEU A 276 3.77 -5.81 28.83
N CYS A 277 3.47 -5.25 30.00
CA CYS A 277 4.46 -4.62 30.88
C CYS A 277 5.52 -5.60 31.39
N LEU A 278 5.07 -6.81 31.77
CA LEU A 278 5.92 -7.87 32.32
C LEU A 278 6.88 -8.50 31.31
N GLN A 279 6.79 -8.16 30.03
CA GLN A 279 7.82 -8.56 29.05
C GLN A 279 9.19 -7.93 29.37
N CYS A 280 9.21 -6.77 30.01
CA CYS A 280 10.42 -6.04 30.39
C CYS A 280 10.54 -5.84 31.90
N HIS A 281 9.42 -5.63 32.59
CA HIS A 281 9.38 -5.42 34.02
C HIS A 281 9.24 -6.77 34.74
N THR A 282 10.13 -7.03 35.69
CA THR A 282 10.05 -8.26 36.52
C THR A 282 9.01 -8.13 37.63
N THR A 283 8.47 -9.26 38.08
CA THR A 283 7.48 -9.30 39.18
C THR A 283 8.01 -8.89 40.56
N SER A 284 9.29 -8.59 40.66
CA SER A 284 9.96 -8.20 41.90
C SER A 284 9.74 -6.74 42.33
N PHE A 285 8.74 -6.06 41.76
CA PHE A 285 8.34 -4.76 42.25
C PHE A 285 7.86 -4.83 43.71
N GLY A 286 8.67 -4.30 44.62
CA GLY A 286 8.34 -4.27 46.01
C GLY A 286 8.63 -5.58 46.78
N SER A 287 9.53 -6.44 46.30
CA SER A 287 9.98 -7.65 47.00
C SER A 287 10.91 -7.36 48.17
N ALA A 288 11.16 -6.12 48.53
CA ALA A 288 11.79 -5.78 49.79
C ALA A 288 10.92 -6.30 50.94
N PRO A 289 11.48 -6.91 51.99
CA PRO A 289 10.74 -7.32 53.17
C PRO A 289 9.94 -6.12 53.73
N GLY A 290 8.60 -6.24 53.77
CA GLY A 290 7.71 -5.18 54.19
C GLY A 290 7.20 -4.26 53.07
N ALA A 291 7.51 -4.51 51.80
CA ALA A 291 6.92 -3.76 50.70
C ALA A 291 5.39 -3.90 50.63
N PRO A 292 4.65 -2.83 50.36
CA PRO A 292 3.19 -2.90 50.29
C PRO A 292 2.69 -3.90 49.26
N SER A 293 1.62 -4.62 49.60
CA SER A 293 0.99 -5.64 48.73
C SER A 293 0.27 -5.05 47.52
N PHE A 294 0.33 -3.74 47.27
CA PHE A 294 -0.38 -3.10 46.18
C PHE A 294 0.13 -3.49 44.79
N HIS A 295 1.31 -4.11 44.67
CA HIS A 295 1.76 -4.75 43.43
C HIS A 295 1.46 -6.27 43.37
N ASN A 296 0.61 -6.78 44.25
CA ASN A 296 0.15 -8.16 44.17
C ASN A 296 -0.87 -8.33 43.05
N GLN A 297 -0.39 -8.73 41.89
CA GLN A 297 -1.19 -8.84 40.65
C GLN A 297 -2.29 -9.93 40.73
N SER A 298 -2.17 -10.88 41.63
CA SER A 298 -3.16 -11.96 41.76
C SER A 298 -4.46 -11.50 42.43
N THR A 299 -4.42 -10.43 43.21
CA THR A 299 -5.54 -10.02 44.04
C THR A 299 -6.10 -8.62 43.75
N PHE A 300 -5.28 -7.68 43.26
CA PHE A 300 -5.67 -6.28 43.23
C PHE A 300 -5.50 -5.59 41.88
N PHE A 301 -4.67 -6.07 40.95
CA PHE A 301 -4.31 -5.31 39.74
C PHE A 301 -4.68 -6.02 38.47
N GLN A 302 -5.66 -5.47 37.78
CA GLN A 302 -6.07 -5.95 36.46
C GLN A 302 -5.30 -5.27 35.32
N ALA A 303 -4.78 -4.06 35.55
CA ALA A 303 -3.95 -3.34 34.59
C ALA A 303 -3.00 -2.36 35.28
N CYS A 304 -1.72 -2.37 34.92
CA CYS A 304 -0.71 -1.46 35.43
C CYS A 304 -1.06 0.00 35.11
N THR A 305 -1.69 0.24 33.98
CA THR A 305 -2.10 1.57 33.49
C THR A 305 -3.29 2.17 34.22
N LEU A 306 -3.90 1.48 35.19
CA LEU A 306 -4.87 2.11 36.11
C LEU A 306 -4.21 3.13 37.04
N CYS A 307 -2.94 2.92 37.37
CA CYS A 307 -2.15 3.82 38.20
C CYS A 307 -1.05 4.53 37.39
N HIS A 308 -0.32 3.79 36.53
CA HIS A 308 0.73 4.33 35.70
C HIS A 308 0.14 4.85 34.37
N VAL A 309 -0.53 6.01 34.42
CA VAL A 309 -1.32 6.54 33.32
C VAL A 309 -0.47 7.23 32.23
N GLU A 310 0.69 7.78 32.62
CA GLU A 310 1.57 8.55 31.71
C GLU A 310 2.75 7.71 31.21
N ILE A 311 2.49 6.48 30.82
CA ILE A 311 3.54 5.53 30.43
C ILE A 311 4.35 5.92 29.18
N HIS A 312 3.89 6.89 28.39
CA HIS A 312 4.65 7.39 27.25
C HIS A 312 5.73 8.41 27.65
N GLY A 313 5.65 8.92 28.89
CA GLY A 313 6.53 9.90 29.49
C GLY A 313 5.76 10.86 30.36
N SER A 314 6.36 11.33 31.45
CA SER A 314 5.76 12.25 32.40
C SER A 314 6.66 13.47 32.65
N ASN A 315 6.04 14.63 32.85
CA ASN A 315 6.73 15.83 33.31
C ASN A 315 6.70 15.99 34.84
N PHE A 316 5.98 15.13 35.53
CA PHE A 316 5.66 15.31 36.95
C PHE A 316 6.19 14.19 37.85
N ASP A 317 6.16 12.94 37.37
CA ASP A 317 6.42 11.78 38.23
C ASP A 317 7.23 10.70 37.49
N ALA A 318 8.32 10.25 38.10
CA ALA A 318 9.20 9.19 37.58
C ALA A 318 8.52 7.82 37.52
N THR A 319 7.42 7.62 38.23
CA THR A 319 6.63 6.40 38.22
C THR A 319 5.44 6.46 37.26
N PHE A 320 5.29 7.56 36.54
CA PHE A 320 4.26 7.76 35.50
C PHE A 320 2.81 7.78 36.03
N PHE A 321 2.59 8.16 37.29
CA PHE A 321 1.25 8.31 37.84
C PHE A 321 0.48 9.51 37.24
N LYS A 322 1.19 10.55 36.81
CA LYS A 322 0.67 11.72 36.10
C LYS A 322 1.66 12.22 35.05
#